data_150e9fc36d1edb7def07040d81028586
#
_entry.id   150e9fc36d1edb7def07040d81028586
#
_cell.length_a   1.000
_cell.length_b   1.000
_cell.length_c   1.000
_cell.angle_alpha   90.00
_cell.angle_beta   90.00
_cell.angle_gamma   90.00
#
_symmetry.space_group_name_H-M   'P 1'
#
loop_
_entity.id
_entity.type
_entity.pdbx_description
1 polymer ?
#
loop_
_entity_poly.entity_id
_entity_poly.type
_entity_poly.pdbx_seq_one_letter_code
_entity_poly.pdbx_strand_id
1 'polypeptide(L)'
;SNKRANVFNQGIRNMVLGREEELTTGDMLMVVKNKYKNSPTPSPSLNGSLNNATNNVNGLTTQATRQVTQLPSGGGKEIEKPILTFIANGDRAVVRRVRNVREFYGFRFADVSLEFPDYNNAEEEMTVILDALMTEAPALTQEQNEQLFQHVLEDYEDIPLKADRMKKVREDEYYNALQVKFGYAITCHKAQGGQWAHIYLDQGYMTDEMLTPDYIHWLYTAFTRATEHLYLVNWPK
;
A
#
# COMPACT_ATOMS: atom_id res chain seq x y z
N SER A 1 -15.30 -1.21 6.04
CA SER A 1 -14.33 -0.41 6.79
C SER A 1 -12.96 -1.12 6.85
N ASN A 2 -11.88 -0.35 7.07
CA ASN A 2 -10.53 -0.92 7.26
C ASN A 2 -10.48 -1.85 8.49
N LYS A 3 -11.18 -1.51 9.57
CA LYS A 3 -11.30 -2.36 10.76
C LYS A 3 -11.81 -3.75 10.40
N ARG A 4 -12.91 -3.81 9.63
CA ARG A 4 -13.50 -5.08 9.21
C ARG A 4 -12.57 -5.84 8.26
N ALA A 5 -11.93 -5.16 7.32
CA ALA A 5 -10.92 -5.77 6.46
C ALA A 5 -9.75 -6.36 7.28
N ASN A 6 -9.27 -5.67 8.31
CA ASN A 6 -8.24 -6.18 9.21
C ASN A 6 -8.68 -7.47 9.93
N VAL A 7 -9.92 -7.53 10.41
CA VAL A 7 -10.48 -8.75 11.06
C VAL A 7 -10.48 -9.92 10.07
N PHE A 8 -10.95 -9.73 8.84
CA PHE A 8 -10.91 -10.77 7.81
C PHE A 8 -9.48 -11.17 7.44
N ASN A 9 -8.57 -10.21 7.29
CA ASN A 9 -7.17 -10.48 6.98
C ASN A 9 -6.53 -11.36 8.06
N GLN A 10 -6.75 -11.04 9.33
CA GLN A 10 -6.24 -11.85 10.44
C GLN A 10 -6.90 -13.23 10.49
N GLY A 11 -8.22 -13.31 10.31
CA GLY A 11 -8.92 -14.58 10.24
C GLY A 11 -8.40 -15.48 9.13
N ILE A 12 -8.19 -14.94 7.92
CA ILE A 12 -7.62 -15.69 6.80
C ILE A 12 -6.20 -16.14 7.12
N ARG A 13 -5.34 -15.26 7.63
CA ARG A 13 -3.97 -15.60 7.97
C ARG A 13 -3.89 -16.70 9.04
N ASN A 14 -4.58 -16.53 10.13
CA ASN A 14 -4.46 -17.42 11.28
C ASN A 14 -5.24 -18.73 11.07
N MET A 15 -6.50 -18.65 10.65
CA MET A 15 -7.39 -19.81 10.62
C MET A 15 -7.29 -20.61 9.30
N VAL A 16 -7.04 -19.96 8.18
CA VAL A 16 -6.99 -20.62 6.87
C VAL A 16 -5.56 -20.94 6.45
N LEU A 17 -4.63 -20.01 6.66
CA LEU A 17 -3.24 -20.14 6.21
C LEU A 17 -2.27 -20.60 7.31
N GLY A 18 -2.72 -20.67 8.58
CA GLY A 18 -1.89 -21.09 9.72
C GLY A 18 -0.70 -20.14 9.97
N ARG A 19 -0.86 -18.84 9.70
CA ARG A 19 0.19 -17.82 9.85
C ARG A 19 -0.04 -17.00 11.11
N GLU A 20 0.77 -17.21 12.10
CA GLU A 20 0.67 -16.54 13.41
C GLU A 20 1.65 -15.38 13.56
N GLU A 21 2.77 -15.40 12.84
CA GLU A 21 3.77 -14.32 12.85
C GLU A 21 3.19 -13.02 12.32
N GLU A 22 3.77 -11.88 12.72
CA GLU A 22 3.30 -10.56 12.31
C GLU A 22 3.36 -10.36 10.79
N LEU A 23 4.43 -10.83 10.15
CA LEU A 23 4.62 -10.84 8.71
C LEU A 23 5.45 -12.07 8.33
N THR A 24 5.01 -12.83 7.35
CA THR A 24 5.69 -14.06 6.93
C THR A 24 5.74 -14.23 5.42
N THR A 25 6.64 -15.09 4.98
CA THR A 25 6.77 -15.48 3.57
C THR A 25 5.44 -15.98 3.00
N GLY A 26 5.10 -15.53 1.82
CA GLY A 26 3.85 -15.84 1.14
C GLY A 26 2.69 -14.92 1.53
N ASP A 27 2.86 -14.00 2.49
CA ASP A 27 1.82 -13.02 2.78
C ASP A 27 1.52 -12.14 1.57
N MET A 28 0.23 -11.91 1.34
CA MET A 28 -0.25 -10.99 0.33
C MET A 28 -0.43 -9.61 0.95
N LEU A 29 0.23 -8.63 0.36
CA LEU A 29 0.20 -7.25 0.79
C LEU A 29 -0.42 -6.36 -0.29
N MET A 30 -0.92 -5.22 0.15
CA MET A 30 -1.33 -4.10 -0.68
C MET A 30 -0.59 -2.84 -0.23
N VAL A 31 0.02 -2.16 -1.17
CA VAL A 31 0.67 -0.87 -0.94
C VAL A 31 -0.39 0.19 -0.63
N VAL A 32 -0.17 1.01 0.39
CA VAL A 32 -1.14 2.03 0.81
C VAL A 32 -0.63 3.47 0.68
N LYS A 33 0.61 3.62 0.21
CA LYS A 33 1.21 4.93 -0.09
C LYS A 33 2.15 4.78 -1.29
N ASN A 34 2.08 5.72 -2.23
CA ASN A 34 2.98 5.75 -3.38
C ASN A 34 4.45 5.82 -2.96
N LYS A 35 5.31 5.07 -3.63
CA LYS A 35 6.76 5.13 -3.47
C LYS A 35 7.45 5.36 -4.82
N TYR A 36 8.26 6.41 -4.87
CA TYR A 36 9.09 6.73 -6.04
C TYR A 36 10.52 6.30 -5.77
N LYS A 37 11.10 5.51 -6.67
CA LYS A 37 12.52 5.23 -6.68
C LYS A 37 13.19 6.29 -7.55
N ASN A 38 14.20 6.98 -7.01
CA ASN A 38 15.03 7.95 -7.75
C ASN A 38 14.36 9.26 -8.23
N SER A 39 13.24 9.67 -7.65
CA SER A 39 12.72 11.02 -7.86
C SER A 39 12.77 11.80 -6.55
N PRO A 40 13.17 13.09 -6.57
CA PRO A 40 12.96 13.94 -5.40
C PRO A 40 11.45 13.97 -5.13
N THR A 41 11.03 13.43 -4.00
CA THR A 41 9.63 13.56 -3.54
C THR A 41 9.25 15.03 -3.58
N PRO A 42 8.10 15.40 -4.18
CA PRO A 42 7.66 16.79 -4.15
C PRO A 42 7.56 17.23 -2.69
N SER A 43 8.16 18.36 -2.38
CA SER A 43 8.14 18.93 -1.04
C SER A 43 6.70 19.02 -0.55
N PRO A 44 6.38 18.60 0.70
CA PRO A 44 5.20 19.11 1.35
C PRO A 44 5.38 20.62 1.44
N SER A 45 4.53 21.39 0.77
CA SER A 45 4.52 22.82 0.90
C SER A 45 4.21 23.16 2.36
N LEU A 46 5.17 23.72 3.06
CA LEU A 46 5.06 24.28 4.41
C LEU A 46 4.20 25.57 4.46
N ASN A 47 3.25 25.71 3.56
CA ASN A 47 2.28 26.80 3.63
C ASN A 47 0.90 26.19 3.82
N GLY A 48 0.44 26.36 5.05
CA GLY A 48 -0.86 25.95 5.50
C GLY A 48 -1.98 26.44 4.58
N SER A 49 -2.81 25.55 4.30
CA SER A 49 -4.26 25.68 4.32
C SER A 49 -4.81 24.29 4.11
N LEU A 50 -5.43 23.77 5.13
CA LEU A 50 -6.34 22.64 5.05
C LEU A 50 -7.46 23.03 4.09
N ASN A 51 -7.31 22.68 2.82
CA ASN A 51 -8.44 22.62 1.92
C ASN A 51 -8.55 21.19 1.43
N ASN A 52 -9.64 20.59 1.85
CA ASN A 52 -10.18 19.34 1.35
C ASN A 52 -9.91 19.20 -0.15
N ALA A 53 -8.91 18.39 -0.50
CA ALA A 53 -8.83 17.85 -1.83
C ALA A 53 -9.90 16.77 -1.94
N THR A 54 -11.15 17.18 -2.12
CA THR A 54 -12.17 16.37 -2.76
C THR A 54 -11.59 15.98 -4.11
N ASN A 55 -11.31 14.70 -4.26
CA ASN A 55 -10.94 14.08 -5.53
C ASN A 55 -12.03 14.39 -6.58
N ASN A 56 -11.82 15.40 -7.35
CA ASN A 56 -12.62 15.65 -8.55
C ASN A 56 -12.02 14.80 -9.66
N VAL A 57 -12.41 13.54 -9.71
CA VAL A 57 -12.08 12.61 -10.79
C VAL A 57 -13.03 12.87 -11.94
N ASN A 58 -12.79 13.92 -12.70
CA ASN A 58 -13.28 13.98 -14.07
C ASN A 58 -12.34 13.13 -14.93
N GLY A 59 -12.93 12.08 -15.49
CA GLY A 59 -12.35 11.07 -16.33
C GLY A 59 -11.23 11.51 -17.26
N LEU A 60 -10.00 11.20 -16.87
CA LEU A 60 -8.93 10.85 -17.78
C LEU A 60 -8.30 9.60 -17.19
N THR A 61 -8.53 8.50 -17.85
CA THR A 61 -7.79 7.26 -17.69
C THR A 61 -6.33 7.56 -18.04
N THR A 62 -5.58 8.13 -17.11
CA THR A 62 -4.14 8.14 -17.22
C THR A 62 -3.72 6.71 -16.89
N GLN A 63 -3.64 5.87 -17.89
CA GLN A 63 -2.74 4.75 -17.86
C GLN A 63 -1.37 5.37 -17.62
N ALA A 64 -0.97 5.50 -16.35
CA ALA A 64 0.41 5.72 -16.00
C ALA A 64 1.15 4.59 -16.69
N THR A 65 1.88 4.93 -17.75
CA THR A 65 2.67 3.99 -18.53
C THR A 65 3.56 3.28 -17.54
N ARG A 66 3.29 2.01 -17.28
CA ARG A 66 4.10 1.11 -16.46
C ARG A 66 5.41 0.94 -17.23
N GLN A 67 6.32 1.90 -17.07
CA GLN A 67 7.60 1.88 -17.77
C GLN A 67 8.53 0.89 -17.10
N VAL A 68 8.57 -0.29 -17.67
CA VAL A 68 9.73 -1.16 -17.56
C VAL A 68 10.79 -0.55 -18.48
N THR A 69 11.79 0.10 -17.93
CA THR A 69 12.88 0.68 -18.73
C THR A 69 13.76 -0.46 -19.21
N GLN A 70 13.68 -0.82 -20.48
CA GLN A 70 14.65 -1.70 -21.13
C GLN A 70 15.90 -0.89 -21.43
N LEU A 71 17.02 -1.24 -20.83
CA LEU A 71 18.34 -0.76 -21.22
C LEU A 71 18.78 -1.47 -22.52
N PRO A 72 19.53 -0.80 -23.42
CA PRO A 72 19.92 -1.39 -24.71
C PRO A 72 20.86 -2.59 -24.50
N SER A 73 20.50 -3.68 -25.15
CA SER A 73 21.18 -4.97 -25.11
C SER A 73 22.60 -4.93 -25.70
N GLY A 74 23.59 -5.11 -24.83
CA GLY A 74 24.92 -5.57 -25.21
C GLY A 74 25.07 -7.05 -24.86
N GLY A 75 25.30 -7.88 -25.87
CA GLY A 75 25.28 -9.33 -25.95
C GLY A 75 25.68 -10.14 -24.71
N GLY A 76 24.71 -10.77 -24.09
CA GLY A 76 24.79 -11.80 -23.09
C GLY A 76 23.38 -12.06 -22.58
N LYS A 77 22.89 -13.32 -22.65
CA LYS A 77 21.55 -13.68 -22.16
C LYS A 77 21.53 -13.66 -20.61
N GLU A 78 21.67 -12.54 -19.98
CA GLU A 78 21.14 -12.30 -18.64
C GLU A 78 19.70 -11.81 -18.82
N ILE A 79 18.75 -12.50 -18.24
CA ILE A 79 17.35 -12.05 -18.14
C ILE A 79 17.38 -10.84 -17.24
N GLU A 80 17.42 -9.64 -17.82
CA GLU A 80 17.37 -8.39 -17.08
C GLU A 80 16.08 -8.36 -16.25
N LYS A 81 16.25 -8.34 -14.92
CA LYS A 81 15.10 -8.21 -14.01
C LYS A 81 14.48 -6.83 -14.23
N PRO A 82 13.14 -6.73 -14.34
CA PRO A 82 12.48 -5.45 -14.49
C PRO A 82 12.77 -4.57 -13.27
N ILE A 83 13.26 -3.35 -13.50
CA ILE A 83 13.51 -2.36 -12.44
C ILE A 83 12.24 -1.55 -12.24
N LEU A 84 11.67 -1.61 -11.03
CA LEU A 84 10.53 -0.78 -10.66
C LEU A 84 11.01 0.63 -10.30
N THR A 85 10.59 1.63 -11.06
CA THR A 85 10.86 3.05 -10.78
C THR A 85 9.81 3.70 -9.90
N PHE A 86 8.62 3.09 -9.85
CA PHE A 86 7.46 3.59 -9.13
C PHE A 86 6.61 2.41 -8.62
N ILE A 87 6.14 2.52 -7.38
CA ILE A 87 5.18 1.60 -6.77
C ILE A 87 3.96 2.41 -6.36
N ALA A 88 2.79 2.04 -6.87
CA ALA A 88 1.56 2.79 -6.67
C ALA A 88 0.81 2.34 -5.40
N ASN A 89 0.05 3.27 -4.81
CA ASN A 89 -0.99 2.92 -3.85
C ASN A 89 -2.03 2.01 -4.53
N GLY A 90 -2.29 0.84 -3.97
CA GLY A 90 -3.16 -0.19 -4.53
C GLY A 90 -2.40 -1.35 -5.19
N ASP A 91 -1.09 -1.21 -5.44
CA ASP A 91 -0.29 -2.31 -5.98
C ASP A 91 -0.27 -3.49 -5.02
N ARG A 92 -0.33 -4.69 -5.59
CA ARG A 92 -0.24 -5.95 -4.84
C ARG A 92 1.19 -6.43 -4.79
N ALA A 93 1.57 -6.97 -3.65
CA ALA A 93 2.87 -7.59 -3.46
C ALA A 93 2.75 -8.91 -2.69
N VAL A 94 3.65 -9.84 -2.97
CA VAL A 94 3.78 -11.10 -2.24
C VAL A 94 5.11 -11.10 -1.51
N VAL A 95 5.07 -11.37 -0.20
CA VAL A 95 6.29 -11.46 0.61
C VAL A 95 7.08 -12.72 0.23
N ARG A 96 8.29 -12.55 -0.26
CA ARG A 96 9.22 -13.65 -0.57
C ARG A 96 10.17 -13.94 0.57
N ARG A 97 10.53 -12.91 1.34
CA ARG A 97 11.41 -13.03 2.49
C ARG A 97 11.19 -11.90 3.48
N VAL A 98 11.35 -12.21 4.77
CA VAL A 98 11.36 -11.23 5.86
C VAL A 98 12.67 -11.36 6.61
N ARG A 99 13.32 -10.25 6.92
CA ARG A 99 14.58 -10.18 7.68
C ARG A 99 14.62 -8.94 8.55
N ASN A 100 15.53 -8.95 9.53
CA ASN A 100 15.92 -7.76 10.30
C ASN A 100 14.74 -6.97 10.85
N VAL A 101 13.79 -7.65 11.51
CA VAL A 101 12.74 -6.94 12.24
C VAL A 101 13.40 -6.14 13.36
N ARG A 102 13.12 -4.83 13.39
CA ARG A 102 13.77 -3.88 14.30
C ARG A 102 12.83 -2.75 14.67
N GLU A 103 13.10 -2.11 15.81
CA GLU A 103 12.37 -0.95 16.27
C GLU A 103 13.27 0.28 16.23
N PHE A 104 12.79 1.34 15.56
CA PHE A 104 13.41 2.65 15.50
C PHE A 104 12.34 3.73 15.54
N TYR A 105 12.62 4.86 16.17
CA TYR A 105 11.74 6.04 16.20
C TYR A 105 10.34 5.76 16.76
N GLY A 106 10.21 4.69 17.58
CA GLY A 106 8.93 4.24 18.10
C GLY A 106 8.05 3.49 17.09
N PHE A 107 8.64 3.04 15.98
CA PHE A 107 8.01 2.21 14.95
C PHE A 107 8.79 0.94 14.71
N ARG A 108 8.10 -0.09 14.21
CA ARG A 108 8.71 -1.37 13.85
C ARG A 108 8.88 -1.45 12.32
N PHE A 109 10.05 -1.89 11.93
CA PHE A 109 10.45 -2.05 10.53
C PHE A 109 10.91 -3.47 10.26
N ALA A 110 10.82 -3.89 9.01
CA ALA A 110 11.42 -5.13 8.54
C ALA A 110 12.00 -4.93 7.14
N ASP A 111 13.10 -5.62 6.86
CA ASP A 111 13.61 -5.74 5.50
C ASP A 111 12.90 -6.91 4.82
N VAL A 112 12.30 -6.65 3.68
CA VAL A 112 11.52 -7.63 2.95
C VAL A 112 11.94 -7.72 1.50
N SER A 113 11.88 -8.93 0.94
CA SER A 113 11.83 -9.12 -0.49
C SER A 113 10.37 -9.27 -0.90
N LEU A 114 9.90 -8.36 -1.76
CA LEU A 114 8.54 -8.32 -2.29
C LEU A 114 8.54 -8.62 -3.77
N GLU A 115 7.67 -9.53 -4.19
CA GLU A 115 7.35 -9.78 -5.59
C GLU A 115 6.09 -9.03 -5.97
N PHE A 116 6.12 -8.33 -7.08
CA PHE A 116 5.01 -7.55 -7.63
C PHE A 116 4.41 -8.25 -8.86
N PRO A 117 3.30 -9.02 -8.70
CA PRO A 117 2.72 -9.78 -9.80
C PRO A 117 2.29 -8.92 -10.99
N ASP A 118 1.82 -7.71 -10.73
CA ASP A 118 1.34 -6.79 -11.77
C ASP A 118 2.49 -6.15 -12.58
N TYR A 119 3.75 -6.40 -12.18
CA TYR A 119 4.97 -5.90 -12.82
C TYR A 119 5.87 -7.05 -13.30
N ASN A 120 5.30 -8.03 -13.97
CA ASN A 120 6.02 -9.21 -14.48
C ASN A 120 6.79 -9.98 -13.37
N ASN A 121 6.19 -10.07 -12.17
CA ASN A 121 6.80 -10.68 -10.99
C ASN A 121 8.16 -10.07 -10.61
N ALA A 122 8.32 -8.77 -10.82
CA ALA A 122 9.51 -8.06 -10.37
C ALA A 122 9.70 -8.25 -8.87
N GLU A 123 10.89 -8.64 -8.45
CA GLU A 123 11.26 -8.80 -7.05
C GLU A 123 12.15 -7.66 -6.61
N GLU A 124 11.78 -7.03 -5.47
CA GLU A 124 12.44 -5.86 -4.92
C GLU A 124 12.70 -6.02 -3.43
N GLU A 125 13.92 -5.70 -3.01
CA GLU A 125 14.24 -5.61 -1.59
C GLU A 125 13.99 -4.19 -1.07
N MET A 126 13.29 -4.09 0.06
CA MET A 126 12.96 -2.80 0.66
C MET A 126 12.60 -2.92 2.14
N THR A 127 12.69 -1.79 2.83
CA THR A 127 12.21 -1.66 4.20
C THR A 127 10.71 -1.35 4.19
N VAL A 128 9.93 -2.09 5.01
CA VAL A 128 8.51 -1.83 5.28
C VAL A 128 8.32 -1.39 6.71
N ILE A 129 7.27 -0.58 6.96
CA ILE A 129 6.84 -0.22 8.31
C ILE A 129 5.68 -1.11 8.75
N LEU A 130 5.90 -1.91 9.80
CA LEU A 130 4.95 -2.93 10.26
C LEU A 130 3.73 -2.34 10.95
N ASP A 131 3.87 -1.17 11.58
CA ASP A 131 2.76 -0.49 12.26
C ASP A 131 1.62 -0.11 11.33
N ALA A 132 1.87 0.02 10.02
CA ALA A 132 0.84 0.27 9.03
C ALA A 132 -0.05 -0.94 8.76
N LEU A 133 0.43 -2.18 9.01
CA LEU A 133 -0.29 -3.43 8.67
C LEU A 133 -1.68 -3.49 9.31
N MET A 134 -1.80 -3.13 10.58
CA MET A 134 -3.00 -3.32 11.39
C MET A 134 -3.73 -2.03 11.75
N THR A 135 -3.21 -0.86 11.38
CA THR A 135 -3.91 0.40 11.64
C THR A 135 -5.30 0.43 10.98
N GLU A 136 -6.30 1.02 11.67
CA GLU A 136 -7.62 1.23 11.07
C GLU A 136 -7.64 2.40 10.07
N ALA A 137 -6.66 3.30 10.15
CA ALA A 137 -6.46 4.34 9.15
C ALA A 137 -6.06 3.75 7.78
N PRO A 138 -6.28 4.46 6.68
CA PRO A 138 -5.87 4.00 5.33
C PRO A 138 -4.38 3.71 5.19
N ALA A 139 -3.54 4.46 5.90
CA ALA A 139 -2.08 4.35 6.01
C ALA A 139 -1.67 4.81 7.41
N LEU A 140 -0.40 5.10 7.70
CA LEU A 140 -0.01 5.82 8.91
C LEU A 140 -0.77 7.15 9.02
N THR A 141 -1.18 7.50 10.24
CA THR A 141 -1.86 8.77 10.48
C THR A 141 -0.92 9.96 10.22
N GLN A 142 -1.49 11.16 10.09
CA GLN A 142 -0.67 12.36 9.94
C GLN A 142 0.27 12.56 11.13
N GLU A 143 -0.20 12.31 12.35
CA GLU A 143 0.59 12.40 13.58
C GLU A 143 1.76 11.41 13.55
N GLN A 144 1.50 10.15 13.17
CA GLN A 144 2.54 9.13 13.05
C GLN A 144 3.58 9.48 11.97
N ASN A 145 3.15 10.00 10.82
CA ASN A 145 4.06 10.44 9.77
C ASN A 145 4.91 11.63 10.23
N GLU A 146 4.32 12.59 10.97
CA GLU A 146 5.04 13.73 11.52
C GLU A 146 6.04 13.29 12.61
N GLN A 147 5.63 12.40 13.51
CA GLN A 147 6.52 11.83 14.52
C GLN A 147 7.74 11.15 13.86
N LEU A 148 7.51 10.31 12.86
CA LEU A 148 8.60 9.65 12.13
C LEU A 148 9.52 10.68 11.45
N PHE A 149 8.94 11.71 10.82
CA PHE A 149 9.70 12.78 10.19
C PHE A 149 10.59 13.53 11.18
N GLN A 150 10.08 13.88 12.36
CA GLN A 150 10.84 14.62 13.37
C GLN A 150 12.01 13.79 13.91
N HIS A 151 11.77 12.52 14.24
CA HIS A 151 12.83 11.64 14.73
C HIS A 151 13.94 11.40 13.69
N VAL A 152 13.56 11.18 12.42
CA VAL A 152 14.56 11.05 11.35
C VAL A 152 15.30 12.36 11.12
N LEU A 153 14.63 13.52 11.27
CA LEU A 153 15.26 14.82 11.12
C LEU A 153 16.32 15.07 12.20
N GLU A 154 16.11 14.59 13.43
CA GLU A 154 17.05 14.69 14.55
C GLU A 154 18.38 14.01 14.21
N ASP A 155 18.37 12.87 13.51
CA ASP A 155 19.60 12.17 13.11
C ASP A 155 20.47 12.95 12.12
N TYR A 156 19.90 13.96 11.48
CA TYR A 156 20.60 14.81 10.50
C TYR A 156 20.84 16.24 11.01
N GLU A 157 20.72 16.50 12.32
CA GLU A 157 20.93 17.86 12.90
C GLU A 157 22.33 18.42 12.66
N ASP A 158 23.33 17.54 12.57
CA ASP A 158 24.73 17.93 12.30
C ASP A 158 24.95 18.57 10.91
N ILE A 159 23.99 18.45 10.00
CA ILE A 159 24.07 19.03 8.68
C ILE A 159 23.66 20.51 8.75
N PRO A 160 24.59 21.48 8.52
CA PRO A 160 24.31 22.90 8.73
C PRO A 160 23.26 23.47 7.78
N LEU A 161 23.29 23.05 6.51
CA LEU A 161 22.37 23.54 5.49
C LEU A 161 21.02 22.83 5.55
N LYS A 162 19.96 23.57 5.83
CA LYS A 162 18.58 23.03 5.89
C LYS A 162 18.18 22.26 4.62
N ALA A 163 18.60 22.75 3.44
CA ALA A 163 18.28 22.09 2.17
C ALA A 163 18.91 20.70 2.06
N ASP A 164 20.18 20.55 2.47
CA ASP A 164 20.90 19.31 2.45
C ASP A 164 20.35 18.32 3.50
N ARG A 165 20.02 18.83 4.70
CA ARG A 165 19.35 18.06 5.74
C ARG A 165 18.03 17.48 5.23
N MET A 166 17.18 18.31 4.63
CA MET A 166 15.90 17.87 4.05
C MET A 166 16.08 16.88 2.91
N LYS A 167 17.18 16.99 2.14
CA LYS A 167 17.52 16.01 1.12
C LYS A 167 17.84 14.65 1.75
N LYS A 168 18.65 14.64 2.83
CA LYS A 168 18.99 13.40 3.55
C LYS A 168 17.77 12.72 4.15
N VAL A 169 16.88 13.46 4.81
CA VAL A 169 15.62 12.92 5.32
C VAL A 169 14.79 12.27 4.20
N ARG A 170 14.72 12.89 3.02
CA ARG A 170 13.99 12.33 1.88
C ARG A 170 14.63 11.07 1.29
N GLU A 171 15.93 10.90 1.48
CA GLU A 171 16.69 9.72 1.04
C GLU A 171 16.76 8.63 2.11
N ASP A 172 16.34 8.94 3.34
CA ASP A 172 16.40 8.04 4.49
C ASP A 172 15.51 6.79 4.29
N GLU A 173 16.03 5.63 4.65
CA GLU A 173 15.33 4.35 4.42
C GLU A 173 14.09 4.17 5.30
N TYR A 174 14.13 4.68 6.55
CA TYR A 174 13.01 4.57 7.49
C TYR A 174 11.91 5.55 7.15
N TYR A 175 12.27 6.79 6.79
CA TYR A 175 11.29 7.77 6.32
C TYR A 175 10.60 7.32 5.02
N ASN A 176 11.33 6.63 4.16
CA ASN A 176 10.83 6.06 2.90
C ASN A 176 10.39 4.59 3.02
N ALA A 177 10.27 4.05 4.24
CA ALA A 177 9.77 2.70 4.41
C ALA A 177 8.40 2.54 3.75
N LEU A 178 8.22 1.43 3.02
CA LEU A 178 6.97 1.16 2.32
C LEU A 178 5.85 0.93 3.32
N GLN A 179 4.74 1.63 3.13
CA GLN A 179 3.53 1.43 3.93
C GLN A 179 2.62 0.43 3.24
N VAL A 180 2.34 -0.66 3.92
CA VAL A 180 1.58 -1.80 3.38
C VAL A 180 0.52 -2.28 4.36
N LYS A 181 -0.51 -2.92 3.82
CA LYS A 181 -1.54 -3.67 4.57
C LYS A 181 -1.66 -5.07 4.02
N PHE A 182 -2.25 -5.98 4.78
CA PHE A 182 -2.63 -7.28 4.23
C PHE A 182 -3.66 -7.12 3.13
N GLY A 183 -3.50 -7.88 2.05
CA GLY A 183 -4.27 -7.77 0.82
C GLY A 183 -5.26 -8.91 0.59
N TYR A 184 -5.54 -9.79 1.57
CA TYR A 184 -6.52 -10.86 1.43
C TYR A 184 -7.96 -10.35 1.46
N ALA A 185 -8.22 -9.37 2.30
CA ALA A 185 -9.48 -8.65 2.37
C ALA A 185 -9.21 -7.14 2.32
N ILE A 186 -9.90 -6.46 1.43
CA ILE A 186 -9.72 -5.02 1.18
C ILE A 186 -11.07 -4.32 1.15
N THR A 187 -11.08 -3.02 1.40
CA THR A 187 -12.30 -2.24 1.28
C THR A 187 -12.70 -2.08 -0.19
N CYS A 188 -13.99 -1.89 -0.46
CA CYS A 188 -14.49 -1.65 -1.81
C CYS A 188 -13.77 -0.49 -2.51
N HIS A 189 -13.48 0.60 -1.79
CA HIS A 189 -12.70 1.73 -2.34
C HIS A 189 -11.30 1.33 -2.79
N LYS A 190 -10.63 0.45 -2.05
CA LYS A 190 -9.31 -0.06 -2.41
C LYS A 190 -9.36 -1.05 -3.59
N ALA A 191 -10.52 -1.67 -3.83
CA ALA A 191 -10.73 -2.58 -4.95
C ALA A 191 -11.03 -1.84 -6.28
N GLN A 192 -11.22 -0.53 -6.27
CA GLN A 192 -11.46 0.24 -7.49
C GLN A 192 -10.30 0.08 -8.48
N GLY A 193 -10.66 -0.16 -9.75
CA GLY A 193 -9.68 -0.39 -10.83
C GLY A 193 -9.17 -1.84 -10.93
N GLY A 194 -9.32 -2.68 -9.89
CA GLY A 194 -8.99 -4.08 -9.94
C GLY A 194 -10.18 -4.95 -10.39
N GLN A 195 -9.89 -6.16 -10.90
CA GLN A 195 -10.86 -7.21 -11.20
C GLN A 195 -10.27 -8.56 -10.83
N TRP A 196 -11.13 -9.47 -10.38
CA TRP A 196 -10.73 -10.82 -9.94
C TRP A 196 -11.76 -11.85 -10.41
N ALA A 197 -11.30 -13.06 -10.73
CA ALA A 197 -12.18 -14.14 -11.14
C ALA A 197 -13.25 -14.45 -10.08
N HIS A 198 -12.84 -14.50 -8.82
CA HIS A 198 -13.72 -14.84 -7.69
C HIS A 198 -13.65 -13.75 -6.63
N ILE A 199 -14.82 -13.26 -6.18
CA ILE A 199 -14.93 -12.27 -5.12
C ILE A 199 -15.91 -12.75 -4.06
N TYR A 200 -15.50 -12.61 -2.79
CA TYR A 200 -16.37 -12.72 -1.63
C TYR A 200 -16.72 -11.31 -1.15
N LEU A 201 -17.96 -10.89 -1.35
CA LEU A 201 -18.43 -9.57 -0.97
C LEU A 201 -19.18 -9.63 0.36
N ASP A 202 -18.57 -9.07 1.40
CA ASP A 202 -19.20 -8.93 2.71
C ASP A 202 -19.97 -7.61 2.78
N GLN A 203 -21.29 -7.70 2.97
CA GLN A 203 -22.14 -6.51 3.12
C GLN A 203 -21.84 -5.78 4.43
N GLY A 204 -21.49 -6.51 5.47
CA GLY A 204 -21.33 -5.98 6.80
C GLY A 204 -22.65 -5.71 7.51
N TYR A 205 -22.61 -4.80 8.48
CA TYR A 205 -23.82 -4.34 9.17
C TYR A 205 -24.50 -3.27 8.33
N MET A 206 -25.79 -3.44 8.04
CA MET A 206 -26.62 -2.53 7.26
C MET A 206 -27.92 -2.24 8.00
N THR A 207 -28.34 -0.98 7.98
CA THR A 207 -29.67 -0.53 8.41
C THR A 207 -30.41 0.10 7.22
N ASP A 208 -31.72 0.22 7.30
CA ASP A 208 -32.53 0.84 6.23
C ASP A 208 -32.10 2.29 5.95
N GLU A 209 -31.62 3.00 6.97
CA GLU A 209 -31.10 4.38 6.86
C GLU A 209 -29.80 4.49 6.03
N MET A 210 -29.06 3.38 5.88
CA MET A 210 -27.84 3.31 5.07
C MET A 210 -28.13 3.04 3.59
N LEU A 211 -29.39 2.78 3.22
CA LEU A 211 -29.80 2.57 1.83
C LEU A 211 -29.92 3.91 1.10
N THR A 212 -28.82 4.56 0.91
CA THR A 212 -28.69 5.85 0.21
C THR A 212 -28.27 5.66 -1.25
N PRO A 213 -28.35 6.68 -2.11
CA PRO A 213 -27.80 6.62 -3.47
C PRO A 213 -26.31 6.20 -3.49
N ASP A 214 -25.52 6.61 -2.49
CA ASP A 214 -24.11 6.23 -2.38
C ASP A 214 -23.94 4.73 -2.16
N TYR A 215 -24.89 4.07 -1.51
CA TYR A 215 -24.90 2.62 -1.36
C TYR A 215 -25.06 1.91 -2.71
N ILE A 216 -25.86 2.45 -3.61
CA ILE A 216 -26.01 1.92 -4.98
C ILE A 216 -24.70 2.03 -5.75
N HIS A 217 -24.01 3.16 -5.64
CA HIS A 217 -22.70 3.35 -6.24
C HIS A 217 -21.65 2.38 -5.65
N TRP A 218 -21.71 2.16 -4.34
CA TRP A 218 -20.87 1.16 -3.67
C TRP A 218 -21.15 -0.25 -4.18
N LEU A 219 -22.43 -0.65 -4.29
CA LEU A 219 -22.83 -1.95 -4.84
C LEU A 219 -22.34 -2.14 -6.26
N TYR A 220 -22.56 -1.16 -7.12
CA TYR A 220 -22.07 -1.20 -8.50
C TYR A 220 -20.55 -1.40 -8.55
N THR A 221 -19.83 -0.61 -7.77
CA THR A 221 -18.36 -0.75 -7.68
C THR A 221 -17.97 -2.13 -7.21
N ALA A 222 -18.61 -2.66 -6.17
CA ALA A 222 -18.29 -3.95 -5.60
C ALA A 222 -18.58 -5.11 -6.56
N PHE A 223 -19.77 -5.12 -7.18
CA PHE A 223 -20.22 -6.19 -8.07
C PHE A 223 -19.40 -6.29 -9.35
N THR A 224 -19.02 -5.13 -9.90
CA THR A 224 -18.24 -5.07 -11.13
C THR A 224 -16.75 -5.46 -10.95
N ARG A 225 -16.36 -5.86 -9.74
CA ARG A 225 -14.99 -6.38 -9.48
C ARG A 225 -14.85 -7.85 -9.83
N ALA A 226 -15.94 -8.63 -9.80
CA ALA A 226 -15.93 -10.04 -10.18
C ALA A 226 -15.99 -10.20 -11.70
N THR A 227 -15.13 -11.06 -12.26
CA THR A 227 -15.16 -11.40 -13.69
C THR A 227 -15.82 -12.74 -13.95
N GLU A 228 -15.88 -13.63 -12.95
CA GLU A 228 -16.46 -14.97 -13.08
C GLU A 228 -17.51 -15.24 -12.00
N HIS A 229 -17.15 -15.17 -10.71
CA HIS A 229 -18.04 -15.54 -9.62
C HIS A 229 -18.05 -14.49 -8.51
N LEU A 230 -19.25 -14.15 -8.06
CA LEU A 230 -19.48 -13.27 -6.92
C LEU A 230 -20.20 -14.04 -5.82
N TYR A 231 -19.59 -14.13 -4.65
CA TYR A 231 -20.13 -14.77 -3.47
C TYR A 231 -20.56 -13.69 -2.46
N LEU A 232 -21.82 -13.73 -2.05
CA LEU A 232 -22.37 -12.77 -1.10
C LEU A 232 -22.25 -13.32 0.33
N VAL A 233 -21.62 -12.57 1.22
CA VAL A 233 -21.36 -12.93 2.62
C VAL A 233 -22.16 -11.98 3.52
N ASN A 234 -22.87 -12.54 4.52
CA ASN A 234 -23.72 -11.77 5.46
C ASN A 234 -24.80 -10.92 4.77
N TRP A 235 -25.36 -11.42 3.67
CA TRP A 235 -26.50 -10.79 3.01
C TRP A 235 -27.82 -11.34 3.58
N PRO A 236 -28.87 -10.49 3.70
CA PRO A 236 -30.18 -10.97 4.10
C PRO A 236 -30.70 -11.99 3.07
N LYS A 237 -31.43 -12.98 3.58
CA LYS A 237 -32.07 -14.02 2.75
C LYS A 237 -33.34 -13.46 2.12
#